data_d535193ebd93e9bb8f2c2735075524ca
#
_entry.id   d535193ebd93e9bb8f2c2735075524ca
#
_cell.length_a   1.000
_cell.length_b   1.000
_cell.length_c   1.000
_cell.angle_alpha   90.00
_cell.angle_beta   90.00
_cell.angle_gamma   90.00
#
_symmetry.space_group_name_H-M   'P 1'
#
loop_
_entity.id
_entity.type
_entity.pdbx_description
1 polymer ?
#
loop_
_entity_poly.entity_id
_entity_poly.type
_entity_poly.pdbx_seq_one_letter_code
_entity_poly.pdbx_strand_id
1 'polypeptide(L)'
;MLFRNYGTSEVDRDLLAGFLSAFSGFMKEISQSDIKSTQTEDFKYFYTIIDMIIIVVCTDLEDDDASINSKILSIRTKFLDKYGKILEDGSWAGNRSIFTEFERELDDIILGAIKVSIIGFGGVGKTTLTKLICGKDVDLEYVPTITADIASYDGDEFERSITLWDFAGQAQFRSLWKGLLGGTDICLLVTDSTFENINGSKEIIHEILDKYYQDKLVIGIANKQDLPNRLTPEFCERILSSEKRVIKTHGMIAIEPMYREKILAILKEAIKEIS
;
A
#
# COMPACT_ATOMS: atom_id res chain seq x y z
N MET A 1 -19.73 -16.24 -6.99
CA MET A 1 -19.48 -14.80 -7.06
C MET A 1 -18.22 -14.50 -6.24
N LEU A 2 -17.25 -13.83 -6.82
CA LEU A 2 -16.17 -13.18 -6.09
C LEU A 2 -16.70 -11.81 -5.66
N PHE A 3 -16.53 -11.41 -4.39
CA PHE A 3 -17.11 -10.19 -3.85
C PHE A 3 -16.13 -9.52 -2.89
N ARG A 4 -15.89 -8.23 -3.08
CA ARG A 4 -15.13 -7.36 -2.17
C ARG A 4 -15.97 -6.12 -1.86
N ASN A 5 -15.97 -5.71 -0.60
CA ASN A 5 -16.59 -4.47 -0.15
C ASN A 5 -15.50 -3.57 0.44
N TYR A 6 -15.33 -2.39 -0.15
CA TYR A 6 -14.33 -1.38 0.25
C TYR A 6 -14.98 -0.18 0.95
N GLY A 7 -16.32 -0.16 1.00
CA GLY A 7 -17.09 0.89 1.66
C GLY A 7 -17.56 0.48 3.06
N THR A 8 -18.17 1.44 3.75
CA THR A 8 -18.74 1.26 5.09
C THR A 8 -20.15 0.63 5.08
N SER A 9 -20.80 0.55 3.91
CA SER A 9 -22.15 0.02 3.76
C SER A 9 -22.16 -1.50 3.87
N GLU A 10 -23.02 -2.05 4.71
CA GLU A 10 -23.27 -3.49 4.74
C GLU A 10 -24.10 -3.90 3.52
N VAL A 11 -23.53 -4.76 2.67
CA VAL A 11 -24.20 -5.28 1.48
C VAL A 11 -24.47 -6.77 1.68
N ASP A 12 -25.75 -7.15 1.62
CA ASP A 12 -26.14 -8.55 1.63
C ASP A 12 -25.70 -9.25 0.33
N ARG A 13 -24.76 -10.18 0.46
CA ARG A 13 -24.15 -10.90 -0.66
C ARG A 13 -25.15 -11.73 -1.46
N ASP A 14 -26.12 -12.33 -0.78
CA ASP A 14 -27.10 -13.21 -1.42
C ASP A 14 -28.15 -12.40 -2.18
N LEU A 15 -28.57 -11.27 -1.61
CA LEU A 15 -29.45 -10.30 -2.27
C LEU A 15 -28.78 -9.71 -3.52
N LEU A 16 -27.51 -9.31 -3.40
CA LEU A 16 -26.73 -8.81 -4.52
C LEU A 16 -26.53 -9.87 -5.60
N ALA A 17 -26.25 -11.12 -5.22
CA ALA A 17 -26.10 -12.23 -6.17
C ALA A 17 -27.42 -12.52 -6.91
N GLY A 18 -28.56 -12.47 -6.22
CA GLY A 18 -29.90 -12.61 -6.81
C GLY A 18 -30.20 -11.48 -7.80
N PHE A 19 -29.94 -10.24 -7.42
CA PHE A 19 -30.09 -9.07 -8.31
C PHE A 19 -29.21 -9.18 -9.56
N LEU A 20 -27.90 -9.48 -9.39
CA LEU A 20 -26.97 -9.63 -10.50
C LEU A 20 -27.34 -10.80 -11.42
N SER A 21 -27.88 -11.89 -10.89
CA SER A 21 -28.38 -13.01 -11.68
C SER A 21 -29.59 -12.64 -12.54
N ALA A 22 -30.56 -11.93 -11.98
CA ALA A 22 -31.71 -11.41 -12.71
C ALA A 22 -31.28 -10.36 -13.76
N PHE A 23 -30.39 -9.46 -13.37
CA PHE A 23 -29.84 -8.43 -14.24
C PHE A 23 -29.03 -9.03 -15.42
N SER A 24 -28.29 -10.12 -15.20
CA SER A 24 -27.52 -10.80 -16.24
C SER A 24 -28.41 -11.41 -17.32
N GLY A 25 -29.59 -11.92 -16.96
CA GLY A 25 -30.60 -12.41 -17.91
C GLY A 25 -31.08 -11.30 -18.83
N PHE A 26 -31.34 -10.13 -18.30
CA PHE A 26 -31.75 -8.93 -19.03
C PHE A 26 -30.61 -8.40 -19.92
N MET A 27 -29.37 -8.50 -19.49
CA MET A 27 -28.20 -7.94 -20.17
C MET A 27 -27.67 -8.78 -21.31
N LYS A 28 -28.04 -10.07 -21.44
CA LYS A 28 -27.62 -10.93 -22.55
C LYS A 28 -28.13 -10.43 -23.91
N GLU A 29 -29.13 -9.58 -23.94
CA GLU A 29 -29.66 -8.93 -25.14
C GLU A 29 -28.88 -7.69 -25.58
N ILE A 30 -27.90 -7.23 -24.77
CA ILE A 30 -27.12 -6.00 -25.01
C ILE A 30 -25.71 -6.39 -25.42
N SER A 31 -25.13 -5.71 -26.42
CA SER A 31 -23.84 -6.03 -27.04
C SER A 31 -22.71 -6.26 -26.05
N GLN A 32 -21.96 -7.32 -26.24
CA GLN A 32 -20.77 -7.71 -25.48
C GLN A 32 -19.65 -6.73 -25.75
N SER A 33 -18.91 -6.37 -24.73
CA SER A 33 -17.58 -5.74 -24.69
C SER A 33 -17.46 -4.32 -24.14
N ASP A 34 -18.49 -3.50 -24.13
CA ASP A 34 -18.35 -2.13 -23.63
C ASP A 34 -18.67 -2.04 -22.13
N ILE A 35 -17.94 -1.20 -21.41
CA ILE A 35 -18.30 -0.84 -20.04
C ILE A 35 -19.52 0.05 -20.10
N LYS A 36 -20.58 -0.35 -19.39
CA LYS A 36 -21.83 0.40 -19.26
C LYS A 36 -22.01 0.83 -17.82
N SER A 37 -22.74 1.92 -17.64
CA SER A 37 -23.10 2.42 -16.33
C SER A 37 -24.60 2.63 -16.19
N THR A 38 -25.10 2.46 -14.98
CA THR A 38 -26.43 2.86 -14.56
C THR A 38 -26.33 3.50 -13.19
N GLN A 39 -27.27 4.41 -12.87
CA GLN A 39 -27.26 5.18 -11.64
C GLN A 39 -28.59 5.02 -10.91
N THR A 40 -28.52 4.89 -9.61
CA THR A 40 -29.64 5.04 -8.67
C THR A 40 -29.56 6.36 -7.94
N GLU A 41 -30.43 6.60 -6.96
CA GLU A 41 -30.38 7.83 -6.13
C GLU A 41 -29.08 7.94 -5.33
N ASP A 42 -28.50 6.80 -4.90
CA ASP A 42 -27.37 6.76 -3.98
C ASP A 42 -26.06 6.24 -4.60
N PHE A 43 -26.14 5.45 -5.68
CA PHE A 43 -24.98 4.73 -6.22
C PHE A 43 -24.92 4.73 -7.73
N LYS A 44 -23.69 4.65 -8.26
CA LYS A 44 -23.41 4.31 -9.66
C LYS A 44 -22.96 2.85 -9.75
N TYR A 45 -23.44 2.16 -10.77
CA TYR A 45 -23.05 0.79 -11.10
C TYR A 45 -22.39 0.76 -12.46
N PHE A 46 -21.14 0.35 -12.50
CA PHE A 46 -20.41 0.12 -13.73
C PHE A 46 -20.32 -1.37 -13.95
N TYR A 47 -20.55 -1.84 -15.16
CA TYR A 47 -20.50 -3.26 -15.48
C TYR A 47 -19.96 -3.54 -16.87
N THR A 48 -19.30 -4.68 -17.02
CA THR A 48 -18.88 -5.24 -18.31
C THR A 48 -19.13 -6.73 -18.31
N ILE A 49 -19.49 -7.26 -19.50
CA ILE A 49 -19.79 -8.69 -19.70
C ILE A 49 -18.74 -9.27 -20.62
N ILE A 50 -18.15 -10.39 -20.22
CA ILE A 50 -17.16 -11.13 -20.98
C ILE A 50 -17.60 -12.58 -20.98
N ASP A 51 -18.14 -13.06 -22.07
CA ASP A 51 -18.69 -14.41 -22.19
C ASP A 51 -19.67 -14.74 -21.04
N MET A 52 -19.24 -15.60 -20.11
CA MET A 52 -20.05 -15.98 -18.94
C MET A 52 -19.73 -15.19 -17.65
N ILE A 53 -18.83 -14.20 -17.74
CA ILE A 53 -18.39 -13.41 -16.59
C ILE A 53 -19.03 -12.03 -16.64
N ILE A 54 -19.50 -11.59 -15.49
CA ILE A 54 -19.95 -10.22 -15.30
C ILE A 54 -19.08 -9.59 -14.23
N ILE A 55 -18.43 -8.48 -14.56
CA ILE A 55 -17.72 -7.62 -13.61
C ILE A 55 -18.64 -6.45 -13.32
N VAL A 56 -18.96 -6.23 -12.04
CA VAL A 56 -19.77 -5.11 -11.58
C VAL A 56 -19.00 -4.37 -10.50
N VAL A 57 -18.91 -3.05 -10.64
CA VAL A 57 -18.35 -2.14 -9.63
C VAL A 57 -19.45 -1.17 -9.23
N CYS A 58 -19.76 -1.11 -7.94
CA CYS A 58 -20.66 -0.14 -7.34
C CYS A 58 -19.83 0.95 -6.67
N THR A 59 -20.17 2.22 -6.91
CA THR A 59 -19.43 3.38 -6.40
C THR A 59 -20.39 4.46 -5.90
N ASP A 60 -19.86 5.42 -5.15
CA ASP A 60 -20.59 6.63 -4.79
C ASP A 60 -20.81 7.53 -6.01
N LEU A 61 -21.78 8.44 -5.93
CA LEU A 61 -22.14 9.32 -7.03
C LEU A 61 -21.03 10.31 -7.42
N GLU A 62 -20.15 10.63 -6.45
CA GLU A 62 -19.06 11.60 -6.61
C GLU A 62 -17.80 10.99 -7.22
N ASP A 63 -17.71 9.65 -7.31
CA ASP A 63 -16.56 8.99 -7.89
C ASP A 63 -16.38 9.30 -9.37
N ASP A 64 -15.13 9.48 -9.79
CA ASP A 64 -14.79 9.83 -11.17
C ASP A 64 -14.97 8.64 -12.13
N ASP A 65 -15.87 8.78 -13.06
CA ASP A 65 -16.24 7.75 -14.05
C ASP A 65 -15.04 7.26 -14.87
N ALA A 66 -14.08 8.15 -15.22
CA ALA A 66 -12.91 7.76 -16.00
C ALA A 66 -11.95 6.88 -15.17
N SER A 67 -11.76 7.22 -13.90
CA SER A 67 -10.99 6.42 -12.95
C SER A 67 -11.59 5.03 -12.77
N ILE A 68 -12.91 4.94 -12.54
CA ILE A 68 -13.60 3.66 -12.36
C ILE A 68 -13.53 2.81 -13.63
N ASN A 69 -13.74 3.39 -14.79
CA ASN A 69 -13.61 2.68 -16.07
C ASN A 69 -12.20 2.10 -16.28
N SER A 70 -11.16 2.87 -15.92
CA SER A 70 -9.76 2.39 -15.97
C SER A 70 -9.52 1.21 -15.04
N LYS A 71 -10.06 1.24 -13.82
CA LYS A 71 -10.00 0.14 -12.86
C LYS A 71 -10.70 -1.11 -13.38
N ILE A 72 -11.90 -0.97 -13.94
CA ILE A 72 -12.64 -2.10 -14.54
C ILE A 72 -11.87 -2.74 -15.69
N LEU A 73 -11.26 -1.93 -16.56
CA LEU A 73 -10.41 -2.44 -17.66
C LEU A 73 -9.20 -3.21 -17.10
N SER A 74 -8.58 -2.70 -16.06
CA SER A 74 -7.46 -3.38 -15.39
C SER A 74 -7.88 -4.71 -14.75
N ILE A 75 -9.03 -4.74 -14.06
CA ILE A 75 -9.62 -5.97 -13.49
C ILE A 75 -9.86 -6.99 -14.62
N ARG A 76 -10.52 -6.55 -15.69
CA ARG A 76 -10.83 -7.39 -16.85
C ARG A 76 -9.57 -8.01 -17.44
N THR A 77 -8.57 -7.18 -17.74
CA THR A 77 -7.33 -7.63 -18.39
C THR A 77 -6.60 -8.64 -17.52
N LYS A 78 -6.33 -8.31 -16.27
CA LYS A 78 -5.61 -9.21 -15.35
C LYS A 78 -6.38 -10.50 -15.08
N PHE A 79 -7.71 -10.44 -14.96
CA PHE A 79 -8.53 -11.62 -14.74
C PHE A 79 -8.48 -12.57 -15.95
N LEU A 80 -8.60 -12.05 -17.17
CA LEU A 80 -8.51 -12.85 -18.38
C LEU A 80 -7.11 -13.40 -18.63
N ASP A 81 -6.07 -12.63 -18.38
CA ASP A 81 -4.68 -13.08 -18.49
C ASP A 81 -4.43 -14.30 -17.58
N LYS A 82 -4.98 -14.28 -16.37
CA LYS A 82 -4.78 -15.34 -15.37
C LYS A 82 -5.69 -16.55 -15.58
N TYR A 83 -6.96 -16.33 -15.92
CA TYR A 83 -7.99 -17.37 -15.91
C TYR A 83 -8.68 -17.60 -17.27
N GLY A 84 -8.40 -16.78 -18.27
CA GLY A 84 -9.08 -16.85 -19.57
C GLY A 84 -9.03 -18.25 -20.20
N LYS A 85 -7.87 -18.89 -20.22
CA LYS A 85 -7.70 -20.26 -20.77
C LYS A 85 -8.57 -21.29 -20.06
N ILE A 86 -8.67 -21.26 -18.73
CA ILE A 86 -9.48 -22.21 -17.93
C ILE A 86 -10.97 -22.03 -18.22
N LEU A 87 -11.38 -20.81 -18.57
CA LEU A 87 -12.77 -20.50 -18.89
C LEU A 87 -13.12 -20.86 -20.34
N GLU A 88 -12.21 -20.62 -21.29
CA GLU A 88 -12.38 -20.92 -22.71
C GLU A 88 -12.39 -22.42 -23.00
N ASP A 89 -11.50 -23.19 -22.38
CA ASP A 89 -11.38 -24.64 -22.61
C ASP A 89 -12.40 -25.47 -21.81
N GLY A 90 -13.23 -24.82 -20.99
CA GLY A 90 -14.27 -25.46 -20.19
C GLY A 90 -13.71 -26.35 -19.05
N SER A 91 -12.44 -26.24 -18.73
CA SER A 91 -11.81 -27.02 -17.63
C SER A 91 -12.26 -26.57 -16.24
N TRP A 92 -12.93 -25.44 -16.13
CA TRP A 92 -13.49 -24.99 -14.88
C TRP A 92 -14.71 -25.80 -14.42
N ALA A 93 -14.52 -26.63 -13.44
CA ALA A 93 -15.56 -27.50 -12.85
C ALA A 93 -16.50 -26.79 -11.83
N GLY A 94 -16.57 -25.45 -11.83
CA GLY A 94 -17.41 -24.68 -10.91
C GLY A 94 -16.77 -24.38 -9.55
N ASN A 95 -15.52 -24.80 -9.31
CA ASN A 95 -14.79 -24.50 -8.09
C ASN A 95 -14.36 -23.02 -8.04
N ARG A 96 -14.93 -22.25 -7.11
CA ARG A 96 -14.68 -20.83 -6.96
C ARG A 96 -13.37 -20.51 -6.24
N SER A 97 -12.81 -21.47 -5.49
CA SER A 97 -11.60 -21.24 -4.70
C SER A 97 -10.37 -20.93 -5.56
N ILE A 98 -10.35 -21.33 -6.83
CA ILE A 98 -9.28 -21.00 -7.76
C ILE A 98 -9.13 -19.48 -7.98
N PHE A 99 -10.20 -18.71 -7.76
CA PHE A 99 -10.21 -17.26 -7.96
C PHE A 99 -9.87 -16.48 -6.68
N THR A 100 -9.65 -17.15 -5.54
CA THR A 100 -9.37 -16.48 -4.26
C THR A 100 -8.06 -15.68 -4.33
N GLU A 101 -7.07 -16.17 -5.06
CA GLU A 101 -5.81 -15.46 -5.26
C GLU A 101 -5.98 -14.13 -5.99
N PHE A 102 -7.06 -13.97 -6.76
CA PHE A 102 -7.34 -12.72 -7.47
C PHE A 102 -7.88 -11.61 -6.53
N GLU A 103 -8.31 -11.95 -5.34
CA GLU A 103 -8.82 -10.97 -4.38
C GLU A 103 -7.76 -9.92 -4.02
N ARG A 104 -6.51 -10.35 -3.86
CA ARG A 104 -5.39 -9.43 -3.64
C ARG A 104 -5.15 -8.48 -4.82
N GLU A 105 -5.21 -9.00 -6.04
CA GLU A 105 -5.08 -8.19 -7.25
C GLU A 105 -6.23 -7.17 -7.38
N LEU A 106 -7.45 -7.54 -6.93
CA LEU A 106 -8.58 -6.60 -6.85
C LEU A 106 -8.29 -5.48 -5.85
N ASP A 107 -7.79 -5.81 -4.65
CA ASP A 107 -7.44 -4.83 -3.63
C ASP A 107 -6.40 -3.83 -4.16
N ASP A 108 -5.36 -4.31 -4.84
CA ASP A 108 -4.32 -3.47 -5.45
C ASP A 108 -4.88 -2.57 -6.58
N ILE A 109 -5.82 -3.06 -7.38
CA ILE A 109 -6.44 -2.26 -8.45
C ILE A 109 -7.37 -1.19 -7.88
N ILE A 110 -8.18 -1.55 -6.90
CA ILE A 110 -9.21 -0.66 -6.35
C ILE A 110 -8.61 0.36 -5.37
N LEU A 111 -7.82 -0.11 -4.41
CA LEU A 111 -7.23 0.71 -3.34
C LEU A 111 -5.85 1.25 -3.70
N GLY A 112 -5.17 0.61 -4.66
CA GLY A 112 -3.77 0.87 -4.97
C GLY A 112 -2.80 0.18 -4.00
N ALA A 113 -1.52 0.17 -4.33
CA ALA A 113 -0.48 -0.30 -3.44
C ALA A 113 -0.32 0.65 -2.24
N ILE A 114 0.00 0.10 -1.08
CA ILE A 114 0.29 0.89 0.12
C ILE A 114 1.62 1.62 -0.07
N LYS A 115 1.61 2.94 -0.01
CA LYS A 115 2.81 3.75 -0.12
C LYS A 115 3.48 3.93 1.24
N VAL A 116 4.66 3.33 1.38
CA VAL A 116 5.52 3.49 2.56
C VAL A 116 6.69 4.40 2.21
N SER A 117 6.74 5.59 2.77
CA SER A 117 7.85 6.54 2.57
C SER A 117 8.89 6.39 3.67
N ILE A 118 10.16 6.27 3.28
CA ILE A 118 11.29 6.08 4.17
C ILE A 118 12.13 7.35 4.15
N ILE A 119 12.11 8.10 5.24
CA ILE A 119 12.77 9.39 5.38
C ILE A 119 13.79 9.38 6.52
N GLY A 120 14.70 10.34 6.51
CA GLY A 120 15.77 10.49 7.51
C GLY A 120 17.04 11.05 6.88
N PHE A 121 18.03 11.34 7.68
CA PHE A 121 19.31 11.89 7.22
C PHE A 121 20.07 10.93 6.27
N GLY A 122 21.11 11.46 5.61
CA GLY A 122 22.05 10.62 4.85
C GLY A 122 22.80 9.64 5.75
N GLY A 123 23.02 8.42 5.28
CA GLY A 123 23.83 7.41 6.00
C GLY A 123 23.14 6.71 7.17
N VAL A 124 21.89 7.01 7.52
CA VAL A 124 21.16 6.33 8.62
C VAL A 124 20.73 4.90 8.31
N GLY A 125 20.80 4.48 7.05
CA GLY A 125 20.47 3.11 6.62
C GLY A 125 19.09 2.94 6.01
N LYS A 126 18.49 3.96 5.40
CA LYS A 126 17.20 3.89 4.71
C LYS A 126 17.19 2.87 3.57
N THR A 127 18.16 2.99 2.65
CA THR A 127 18.31 2.07 1.51
C THR A 127 18.60 0.64 1.98
N THR A 128 19.38 0.50 3.06
CA THR A 128 19.64 -0.79 3.70
C THR A 128 18.34 -1.41 4.22
N LEU A 129 17.50 -0.60 4.89
CA LEU A 129 16.20 -1.02 5.41
C LEU A 129 15.25 -1.42 4.26
N THR A 130 15.24 -0.64 3.16
CA THR A 130 14.47 -0.97 1.96
C THR A 130 14.87 -2.33 1.37
N LYS A 131 16.19 -2.57 1.25
CA LYS A 131 16.71 -3.87 0.79
C LYS A 131 16.33 -5.00 1.73
N LEU A 132 16.45 -4.79 3.04
CA LEU A 132 16.05 -5.77 4.06
C LEU A 132 14.57 -6.14 3.95
N ILE A 133 13.67 -5.18 3.80
CA ILE A 133 12.23 -5.43 3.60
C ILE A 133 12.03 -6.28 2.33
N CYS A 134 12.66 -5.89 1.22
CA CYS A 134 12.55 -6.61 -0.06
C CYS A 134 13.26 -7.97 -0.09
N GLY A 135 13.95 -8.37 0.98
CA GLY A 135 14.73 -9.61 1.01
C GLY A 135 15.91 -9.63 0.03
N LYS A 136 16.44 -8.45 -0.29
CA LYS A 136 17.60 -8.29 -1.18
C LYS A 136 18.89 -8.24 -0.37
N ASP A 137 19.99 -8.66 -0.99
CA ASP A 137 21.32 -8.55 -0.38
C ASP A 137 21.66 -7.09 -0.06
N VAL A 138 22.27 -6.88 1.10
CA VAL A 138 22.68 -5.58 1.57
C VAL A 138 24.14 -5.34 1.18
N ASP A 139 24.37 -4.38 0.29
CA ASP A 139 25.73 -3.94 -0.01
C ASP A 139 26.26 -3.09 1.14
N LEU A 140 27.49 -3.37 1.55
CA LEU A 140 28.15 -2.58 2.60
C LEU A 140 28.74 -1.26 2.07
N GLU A 141 28.83 -1.10 0.75
CA GLU A 141 29.25 0.15 0.13
C GLU A 141 28.13 1.19 0.17
N TYR A 142 28.44 2.36 0.70
CA TYR A 142 27.48 3.47 0.74
C TYR A 142 27.41 4.15 -0.64
N VAL A 143 26.27 4.00 -1.29
CA VAL A 143 25.90 4.74 -2.50
C VAL A 143 24.77 5.72 -2.13
N PRO A 144 24.99 7.05 -2.26
CA PRO A 144 23.96 8.02 -1.94
C PRO A 144 22.77 7.94 -2.90
N THR A 145 21.54 7.90 -2.40
CA THR A 145 20.32 8.07 -3.19
C THR A 145 20.25 9.53 -3.68
N ILE A 146 19.98 9.74 -4.97
CA ILE A 146 20.02 11.09 -5.56
C ILE A 146 18.69 11.83 -5.37
N THR A 147 17.54 11.16 -5.50
CA THR A 147 16.22 11.81 -5.32
C THR A 147 15.33 10.93 -4.46
N ALA A 148 14.87 9.85 -5.02
CA ALA A 148 14.16 8.77 -4.35
C ALA A 148 14.30 7.50 -5.20
N ASP A 149 14.47 6.37 -4.51
CA ASP A 149 14.40 5.05 -5.13
C ASP A 149 13.07 4.40 -4.76
N ILE A 150 12.44 3.73 -5.74
CA ILE A 150 11.15 3.08 -5.56
C ILE A 150 11.36 1.58 -5.69
N ALA A 151 10.89 0.84 -4.70
CA ALA A 151 10.87 -0.62 -4.70
C ALA A 151 9.45 -1.13 -4.40
N SER A 152 9.02 -2.16 -5.11
CA SER A 152 7.76 -2.86 -4.81
C SER A 152 8.04 -4.12 -4.02
N TYR A 153 7.15 -4.42 -3.09
CA TYR A 153 7.17 -5.64 -2.29
C TYR A 153 5.79 -6.31 -2.30
N ASP A 154 5.75 -7.52 -2.82
CA ASP A 154 4.54 -8.34 -3.03
C ASP A 154 4.61 -9.63 -2.20
N GLY A 155 5.07 -9.54 -0.93
CA GLY A 155 5.12 -10.68 -0.02
C GLY A 155 3.71 -11.16 0.39
N ASP A 156 3.53 -12.47 0.57
CA ASP A 156 2.26 -13.07 0.98
C ASP A 156 1.82 -12.67 2.41
N GLU A 157 2.71 -11.99 3.15
CA GLU A 157 2.43 -11.50 4.50
C GLU A 157 1.43 -10.33 4.53
N PHE A 158 1.21 -9.66 3.38
CA PHE A 158 0.33 -8.51 3.25
C PHE A 158 -0.83 -8.80 2.30
N GLU A 159 -1.99 -8.24 2.58
CA GLU A 159 -3.18 -8.35 1.71
C GLU A 159 -3.07 -7.47 0.46
N ARG A 160 -2.24 -6.41 0.50
CA ARG A 160 -2.00 -5.45 -0.57
C ARG A 160 -0.51 -5.33 -0.84
N SER A 161 -0.14 -5.04 -2.08
CA SER A 161 1.24 -4.70 -2.44
C SER A 161 1.73 -3.46 -1.70
N ILE A 162 3.02 -3.42 -1.39
CA ILE A 162 3.66 -2.27 -0.74
C ILE A 162 4.62 -1.63 -1.74
N THR A 163 4.56 -0.31 -1.86
CA THR A 163 5.54 0.48 -2.60
C THR A 163 6.40 1.25 -1.61
N LEU A 164 7.68 0.93 -1.55
CA LEU A 164 8.68 1.56 -0.70
C LEU A 164 9.32 2.73 -1.44
N TRP A 165 9.26 3.91 -0.87
CA TRP A 165 9.87 5.13 -1.40
C TRP A 165 11.03 5.55 -0.49
N ASP A 166 12.27 5.21 -0.88
CA ASP A 166 13.50 5.57 -0.16
C ASP A 166 13.96 6.97 -0.59
N PHE A 167 13.76 7.96 0.28
CA PHE A 167 14.09 9.35 -0.03
C PHE A 167 15.57 9.67 0.22
N ALA A 168 16.17 10.44 -0.69
CA ALA A 168 17.49 11.00 -0.48
C ALA A 168 17.57 11.79 0.84
N GLY A 169 18.50 11.41 1.69
CA GLY A 169 18.63 11.98 3.05
C GLY A 169 19.49 13.23 3.14
N GLN A 170 20.07 13.71 2.02
CA GLN A 170 20.92 14.89 2.00
C GLN A 170 20.06 16.17 2.12
N ALA A 171 20.58 17.17 2.84
CA ALA A 171 19.84 18.40 3.14
C ALA A 171 19.30 19.14 1.90
N GLN A 172 20.07 19.13 0.83
CA GLN A 172 19.71 19.77 -0.44
C GLN A 172 18.46 19.19 -1.13
N PHE A 173 18.10 17.94 -0.82
CA PHE A 173 16.93 17.27 -1.40
C PHE A 173 15.68 17.31 -0.53
N ARG A 174 15.77 17.83 0.70
CA ARG A 174 14.61 17.91 1.61
C ARG A 174 13.45 18.72 1.07
N SER A 175 13.70 19.72 0.24
CA SER A 175 12.64 20.51 -0.40
C SER A 175 11.72 19.66 -1.30
N LEU A 176 12.20 18.54 -1.81
CA LEU A 176 11.43 17.59 -2.63
C LEU A 176 10.50 16.72 -1.80
N TRP A 177 10.79 16.54 -0.51
CA TRP A 177 10.01 15.64 0.35
C TRP A 177 8.55 16.05 0.46
N LYS A 178 8.26 17.35 0.42
CA LYS A 178 6.87 17.84 0.40
C LYS A 178 6.03 17.21 -0.71
N GLY A 179 6.56 17.17 -1.94
CA GLY A 179 5.87 16.55 -3.07
C GLY A 179 5.87 15.02 -2.99
N LEU A 180 6.99 14.43 -2.56
CA LEU A 180 7.15 12.99 -2.49
C LEU A 180 6.32 12.34 -1.38
N LEU A 181 6.01 13.06 -0.28
CA LEU A 181 5.11 12.59 0.78
C LEU A 181 3.63 12.60 0.37
N GLY A 182 3.28 13.23 -0.75
CA GLY A 182 1.91 13.17 -1.28
C GLY A 182 1.48 11.72 -1.51
N GLY A 183 0.29 11.35 -1.03
CA GLY A 183 -0.25 10.01 -1.14
C GLY A 183 0.49 8.95 -0.29
N THR A 184 1.34 9.32 0.66
CA THR A 184 1.97 8.39 1.59
C THR A 184 0.96 7.90 2.63
N ASP A 185 0.87 6.59 2.80
CA ASP A 185 0.01 5.95 3.81
C ASP A 185 0.77 5.79 5.13
N ILE A 186 2.02 5.34 5.08
CA ILE A 186 2.88 5.11 6.24
C ILE A 186 4.23 5.80 6.03
N CYS A 187 4.71 6.53 7.03
CA CYS A 187 6.02 7.16 7.02
C CYS A 187 6.96 6.49 8.02
N LEU A 188 8.08 5.94 7.56
CA LEU A 188 9.17 5.45 8.41
C LEU A 188 10.22 6.55 8.56
N LEU A 189 10.35 7.10 9.76
CA LEU A 189 11.41 8.04 10.13
C LEU A 189 12.62 7.25 10.67
N VAL A 190 13.65 7.11 9.84
CA VAL A 190 14.85 6.32 10.17
C VAL A 190 15.96 7.22 10.73
N THR A 191 16.53 6.80 11.84
CA THR A 191 17.67 7.44 12.52
C THR A 191 18.78 6.41 12.72
N ASP A 192 20.02 6.86 12.95
CA ASP A 192 21.15 5.97 13.30
C ASP A 192 21.33 5.75 14.80
N SER A 193 20.35 6.16 15.60
CA SER A 193 20.32 6.03 17.07
C SER A 193 21.37 6.85 17.82
N THR A 194 22.16 7.69 17.16
CA THR A 194 23.03 8.64 17.87
C THR A 194 22.25 9.85 18.37
N PHE A 195 22.72 10.49 19.45
CA PHE A 195 22.03 11.66 20.01
C PHE A 195 21.93 12.80 19.00
N GLU A 196 23.00 13.06 18.24
CA GLU A 196 23.06 14.09 17.22
C GLU A 196 22.02 13.87 16.13
N ASN A 197 21.92 12.64 15.64
CA ASN A 197 20.97 12.29 14.56
C ASN A 197 19.51 12.35 15.05
N ILE A 198 19.24 11.81 16.23
CA ILE A 198 17.90 11.85 16.85
C ILE A 198 17.47 13.30 17.09
N ASN A 199 18.35 14.13 17.67
CA ASN A 199 18.02 15.53 17.93
C ASN A 199 17.82 16.32 16.64
N GLY A 200 18.67 16.11 15.62
CA GLY A 200 18.50 16.70 14.30
C GLY A 200 17.20 16.26 13.61
N SER A 201 16.74 15.03 13.85
CA SER A 201 15.49 14.52 13.26
C SER A 201 14.25 15.28 13.73
N LYS A 202 14.31 16.05 14.83
CA LYS A 202 13.24 16.98 15.23
C LYS A 202 12.97 18.05 14.18
N GLU A 203 13.99 18.50 13.46
CA GLU A 203 13.81 19.47 12.36
C GLU A 203 12.93 18.85 11.25
N ILE A 204 13.17 17.57 10.91
CA ILE A 204 12.36 16.84 9.93
C ILE A 204 10.90 16.76 10.40
N ILE A 205 10.69 16.47 11.68
CA ILE A 205 9.35 16.40 12.26
C ILE A 205 8.66 17.77 12.16
N HIS A 206 9.29 18.83 12.67
CA HIS A 206 8.68 20.16 12.74
C HIS A 206 8.51 20.85 11.38
N GLU A 207 9.51 20.71 10.48
CA GLU A 207 9.50 21.42 9.22
C GLU A 207 8.72 20.69 8.11
N ILE A 208 8.63 19.37 8.21
CA ILE A 208 8.06 18.53 7.15
C ILE A 208 6.84 17.77 7.64
N LEU A 209 6.99 16.90 8.64
CA LEU A 209 5.90 16.02 9.06
C LEU A 209 4.74 16.80 9.69
N ASP A 210 5.02 17.75 10.57
CA ASP A 210 3.97 18.54 11.23
C ASP A 210 3.29 19.55 10.30
N LYS A 211 3.92 19.90 9.17
CA LYS A 211 3.35 20.85 8.20
C LYS A 211 2.62 20.15 7.04
N TYR A 212 3.14 19.05 6.56
CA TYR A 212 2.70 18.43 5.30
C TYR A 212 2.21 17.01 5.45
N TYR A 213 2.35 16.40 6.64
CA TYR A 213 1.98 15.01 6.91
C TYR A 213 1.29 14.90 8.28
N GLN A 214 0.35 15.83 8.54
CA GLN A 214 -0.49 15.82 9.75
C GLN A 214 -1.44 14.62 9.72
N ASP A 215 -1.85 14.14 10.89
CA ASP A 215 -2.86 13.08 11.08
C ASP A 215 -2.56 11.76 10.34
N LYS A 216 -1.30 11.57 9.96
CA LYS A 216 -0.82 10.35 9.28
C LYS A 216 0.14 9.58 10.17
N LEU A 217 0.18 8.25 9.94
CA LEU A 217 0.99 7.34 10.74
C LEU A 217 2.49 7.53 10.45
N VAL A 218 3.23 7.87 11.50
CA VAL A 218 4.70 7.97 11.48
C VAL A 218 5.28 6.98 12.48
N ILE A 219 6.18 6.14 12.01
CA ILE A 219 6.88 5.15 12.85
C ILE A 219 8.37 5.50 12.88
N GLY A 220 8.95 5.55 14.04
CA GLY A 220 10.38 5.73 14.25
C GLY A 220 11.14 4.41 14.10
N ILE A 221 12.23 4.42 13.34
CA ILE A 221 13.18 3.32 13.26
C ILE A 221 14.51 3.78 13.79
N ALA A 222 14.82 3.39 15.04
CA ALA A 222 16.11 3.59 15.67
C ALA A 222 17.08 2.52 15.15
N ASN A 223 17.67 2.78 13.97
CA ASN A 223 18.59 1.85 13.31
C ASN A 223 19.99 1.90 13.94
N LYS A 224 20.85 0.97 13.54
CA LYS A 224 22.23 0.82 14.02
C LYS A 224 22.33 0.62 15.54
N GLN A 225 21.44 -0.22 16.06
CA GLN A 225 21.45 -0.59 17.50
C GLN A 225 22.69 -1.39 17.93
N ASP A 226 23.55 -1.72 16.99
CA ASP A 226 24.89 -2.30 17.20
C ASP A 226 25.96 -1.27 17.59
N LEU A 227 25.72 0.03 17.38
CA LEU A 227 26.69 1.08 17.73
C LEU A 227 26.88 1.21 19.25
N PRO A 228 28.13 1.45 19.73
CA PRO A 228 28.43 1.54 21.17
C PRO A 228 27.79 2.75 21.86
N ASN A 229 27.57 3.86 21.14
CA ASN A 229 26.99 5.11 21.61
C ASN A 229 25.51 5.30 21.23
N ARG A 230 24.83 4.21 20.88
CA ARG A 230 23.41 4.26 20.55
C ARG A 230 22.54 4.65 21.73
N LEU A 231 21.47 5.37 21.45
CA LEU A 231 20.33 5.52 22.35
C LEU A 231 19.39 4.32 22.21
N THR A 232 18.73 3.95 23.31
CA THR A 232 17.72 2.88 23.24
C THR A 232 16.49 3.34 22.46
N PRO A 233 15.73 2.42 21.84
CA PRO A 233 14.52 2.79 21.11
C PRO A 233 13.52 3.60 21.93
N GLU A 234 13.34 3.29 23.22
CA GLU A 234 12.44 3.98 24.14
C GLU A 234 12.92 5.42 24.40
N PHE A 235 14.24 5.63 24.46
CA PHE A 235 14.80 6.96 24.60
C PHE A 235 14.66 7.78 23.30
N CYS A 236 14.86 7.15 22.15
CA CYS A 236 14.61 7.75 20.84
C CYS A 236 13.13 8.16 20.71
N GLU A 237 12.19 7.29 21.07
CA GLU A 237 10.76 7.57 21.07
C GLU A 237 10.42 8.82 21.89
N ARG A 238 10.97 8.90 23.12
CA ARG A 238 10.75 10.05 24.01
C ARG A 238 11.26 11.36 23.42
N ILE A 239 12.37 11.33 22.68
CA ILE A 239 12.93 12.54 22.06
C ILE A 239 12.17 12.93 20.80
N LEU A 240 11.76 11.96 19.97
CA LEU A 240 11.08 12.18 18.70
C LEU A 240 9.60 12.53 18.87
N SER A 241 8.97 12.04 19.94
CA SER A 241 7.56 12.31 20.23
C SER A 241 7.36 13.70 20.86
N SER A 242 6.16 14.24 20.63
CA SER A 242 5.70 15.51 21.21
C SER A 242 4.25 15.37 21.68
N GLU A 243 3.69 16.40 22.34
CA GLU A 243 2.26 16.43 22.69
C GLU A 243 1.34 16.34 21.47
N LYS A 244 1.82 16.79 20.30
CA LYS A 244 1.07 16.76 19.05
C LYS A 244 1.14 15.43 18.30
N ARG A 245 2.25 14.67 18.50
CA ARG A 245 2.52 13.45 17.74
C ARG A 245 3.31 12.47 18.57
N VAL A 246 2.77 11.28 18.76
CA VAL A 246 3.51 10.13 19.30
C VAL A 246 4.15 9.39 18.13
N ILE A 247 5.48 9.19 18.17
CA ILE A 247 6.23 8.46 17.15
C ILE A 247 6.76 7.19 17.79
N LYS A 248 5.94 6.12 17.77
CA LYS A 248 6.35 4.80 18.26
C LYS A 248 7.64 4.38 17.57
N THR A 249 8.67 4.08 18.34
CA THR A 249 10.02 3.87 17.81
C THR A 249 10.53 2.45 18.08
N HIS A 250 11.02 1.80 17.04
CA HIS A 250 11.51 0.42 17.08
C HIS A 250 13.01 0.37 16.80
N GLY A 251 13.74 -0.39 17.63
CA GLY A 251 15.17 -0.63 17.42
C GLY A 251 15.42 -1.61 16.26
N MET A 252 16.42 -1.32 15.43
CA MET A 252 16.76 -2.09 14.25
C MET A 252 18.29 -2.18 14.07
N ILE A 253 18.74 -3.26 13.43
CA ILE A 253 20.06 -3.39 12.84
C ILE A 253 19.82 -3.83 11.39
N ALA A 254 19.62 -2.86 10.50
CA ALA A 254 19.14 -3.14 9.13
C ALA A 254 20.11 -3.93 8.26
N ILE A 255 21.38 -4.02 8.65
CA ILE A 255 22.38 -4.87 7.97
C ILE A 255 22.24 -6.36 8.33
N GLU A 256 21.49 -6.68 9.40
CA GLU A 256 21.33 -8.05 9.89
C GLU A 256 20.05 -8.68 9.34
N PRO A 257 20.11 -9.74 8.49
CA PRO A 257 18.92 -10.35 7.89
C PRO A 257 17.86 -10.83 8.89
N MET A 258 18.27 -11.19 10.10
CA MET A 258 17.34 -11.64 11.16
C MET A 258 16.33 -10.56 11.57
N TYR A 259 16.59 -9.28 11.31
CA TYR A 259 15.64 -8.19 11.59
C TYR A 259 14.55 -8.04 10.54
N ARG A 260 14.60 -8.82 9.43
CA ARG A 260 13.58 -8.75 8.40
C ARG A 260 12.18 -9.08 8.91
N GLU A 261 12.03 -10.16 9.66
CA GLU A 261 10.73 -10.52 10.24
C GLU A 261 10.18 -9.43 11.17
N LYS A 262 11.06 -8.77 11.92
CA LYS A 262 10.68 -7.68 12.82
C LYS A 262 10.11 -6.49 12.05
N ILE A 263 10.77 -6.03 10.98
CA ILE A 263 10.27 -4.89 10.20
C ILE A 263 8.99 -5.24 9.45
N LEU A 264 8.84 -6.45 8.94
CA LEU A 264 7.60 -6.91 8.31
C LEU A 264 6.44 -6.95 9.31
N ALA A 265 6.68 -7.39 10.55
CA ALA A 265 5.68 -7.36 11.62
C ALA A 265 5.25 -5.93 11.96
N ILE A 266 6.20 -4.98 12.06
CA ILE A 266 5.91 -3.56 12.29
C ILE A 266 5.04 -2.99 11.17
N LEU A 267 5.38 -3.26 9.90
CA LEU A 267 4.59 -2.82 8.76
C LEU A 267 3.18 -3.44 8.75
N LYS A 268 3.06 -4.72 9.14
CA LYS A 268 1.77 -5.41 9.24
C LYS A 268 0.86 -4.78 10.30
N GLU A 269 1.39 -4.40 11.46
CA GLU A 269 0.65 -3.65 12.49
C GLU A 269 0.23 -2.28 11.96
N ALA A 270 1.15 -1.56 11.33
CA ALA A 270 0.89 -0.23 10.77
C ALA A 270 -0.21 -0.24 9.69
N ILE A 271 -0.20 -1.24 8.82
CA ILE A 271 -1.21 -1.41 7.77
C ILE A 271 -2.59 -1.64 8.38
N LYS A 272 -2.69 -2.45 9.44
CA LYS A 272 -3.97 -2.66 10.15
C LYS A 272 -4.49 -1.39 10.84
N GLU A 273 -3.61 -0.48 11.23
CA GLU A 273 -3.99 0.78 11.88
C GLU A 273 -4.59 1.77 10.87
N ILE A 274 -4.19 1.71 9.60
CA ILE A 274 -4.66 2.62 8.54
C ILE A 274 -5.77 2.03 7.66
N SER A 275 -6.10 0.74 7.82
CA SER A 275 -7.19 0.04 7.11
C SER A 275 -8.50 0.18 7.85
#